data_63a0dad9cc80b6a3af6996bbaae59686
#
_entry.id   63a0dad9cc80b6a3af6996bbaae59686
#
_cell.length_a   1.000
_cell.length_b   1.000
_cell.length_c   1.000
_cell.angle_alpha   90.00
_cell.angle_beta   90.00
_cell.angle_gamma   90.00
#
_symmetry.space_group_name_H-M   'P 1'
#
loop_
_entity.id
_entity.type
_entity.pdbx_description
1 polymer ?
#
loop_
_entity_poly.entity_id
_entity_poly.type
_entity_poly.pdbx_seq_one_letter_code
_entity_poly.pdbx_strand_id
1 'polypeptide(L)'
;MAALALLFLSAVLVNNFVLARFLGICPFLGVSKRTETAVGMSLAVLFVMTVAGVVTWFLQTLVLVPLGLEYLQTIAFILVIAALVQLVEMVVQYVSPALYQALGIFLPLITTNCAVLGLAVLNVQRGHGFLETVVFSVGAALGFGLALVLFSGIRERLDLADVPRPFRGTAVALVTAGLLSLAFLGFAGLVKQ
;
A
#
# COMPACT_ATOMS: atom_id res chain seq x y z
N MET A 1 -18.98 16.36 2.01
CA MET A 1 -18.19 16.48 0.79
C MET A 1 -16.78 17.00 1.09
N ALA A 2 -16.63 18.19 1.72
CA ALA A 2 -15.30 18.72 2.08
C ALA A 2 -14.49 17.80 3.01
N ALA A 3 -15.13 17.18 4.01
CA ALA A 3 -14.48 16.24 4.92
C ALA A 3 -13.93 14.99 4.22
N LEU A 4 -14.64 14.44 3.24
CA LEU A 4 -14.18 13.28 2.46
C LEU A 4 -13.02 13.66 1.53
N ALA A 5 -13.04 14.85 0.94
CA ALA A 5 -11.93 15.35 0.12
C ALA A 5 -10.67 15.58 0.97
N LEU A 6 -10.81 16.12 2.19
CA LEU A 6 -9.71 16.28 3.13
C LEU A 6 -9.16 14.93 3.60
N LEU A 7 -10.04 13.96 3.88
CA LEU A 7 -9.66 12.58 4.22
C LEU A 7 -8.84 11.94 3.09
N PHE A 8 -9.30 12.09 1.85
CA PHE A 8 -8.61 11.59 0.67
C PHE A 8 -7.22 12.21 0.49
N LEU A 9 -7.13 13.56 0.51
CA LEU A 9 -5.85 14.28 0.39
C LEU A 9 -4.90 13.93 1.54
N SER A 10 -5.43 13.83 2.76
CA SER A 10 -4.64 13.40 3.92
C SER A 10 -4.09 11.99 3.74
N ALA A 11 -4.88 11.06 3.21
CA ALA A 11 -4.45 9.69 2.97
C ALA A 11 -3.36 9.58 1.88
N VAL A 12 -3.44 10.40 0.83
CA VAL A 12 -2.48 10.39 -0.28
C VAL A 12 -1.15 11.03 0.12
N LEU A 13 -1.17 12.21 0.72
CA LEU A 13 0.04 13.03 0.94
C LEU A 13 0.56 12.96 2.38
N VAL A 14 -0.28 13.22 3.37
CA VAL A 14 0.15 13.39 4.77
C VAL A 14 0.35 12.05 5.46
N ASN A 15 -0.65 11.16 5.37
CA ASN A 15 -0.62 9.84 5.96
C ASN A 15 -0.24 8.76 4.94
N ASN A 16 0.77 9.05 4.09
CA ASN A 16 1.26 8.07 3.14
C ASN A 16 1.77 6.82 3.87
N PHE A 17 1.22 5.65 3.51
CA PHE A 17 1.51 4.39 4.20
C PHE A 17 2.98 4.01 4.15
N VAL A 18 3.66 4.27 3.04
CA VAL A 18 5.08 3.93 2.87
C VAL A 18 5.97 4.93 3.60
N LEU A 19 5.77 6.21 3.34
CA LEU A 19 6.71 7.27 3.74
C LEU A 19 6.50 7.75 5.18
N ALA A 20 5.24 7.79 5.67
CA ALA A 20 4.95 8.25 7.01
C ALA A 20 4.84 7.10 8.04
N ARG A 21 4.45 5.90 7.60
CA ARG A 21 4.18 4.75 8.50
C ARG A 21 5.11 3.57 8.28
N PHE A 22 5.96 3.61 7.26
CA PHE A 22 6.87 2.53 6.86
C PHE A 22 6.18 1.19 6.59
N LEU A 23 4.91 1.24 6.15
CA LEU A 23 4.13 0.06 5.78
C LEU A 23 4.26 -0.21 4.27
N GLY A 24 4.46 -1.49 3.90
CA GLY A 24 4.63 -1.87 2.49
C GLY A 24 6.03 -1.65 1.94
N ILE A 25 7.06 -1.69 2.80
CA ILE A 25 8.46 -1.53 2.39
C ILE A 25 8.93 -2.69 1.52
N CYS A 26 8.42 -3.91 1.74
CA CYS A 26 8.83 -5.08 0.97
C CYS A 26 8.58 -4.92 -0.53
N PRO A 27 7.36 -4.60 -1.01
CA PRO A 27 7.14 -4.29 -2.42
C PRO A 27 7.81 -2.98 -2.84
N PHE A 28 7.90 -1.98 -1.95
CA PHE A 28 8.55 -0.71 -2.23
C PHE A 28 10.03 -0.87 -2.61
N LEU A 29 10.80 -1.67 -1.90
CA LEU A 29 12.20 -1.95 -2.22
C LEU A 29 12.37 -3.02 -3.32
N GLY A 30 11.47 -4.01 -3.36
CA GLY A 30 11.57 -5.15 -4.27
C GLY A 30 11.26 -4.79 -5.72
N VAL A 31 10.17 -4.03 -5.94
CA VAL A 31 9.60 -3.78 -7.27
C VAL A 31 10.08 -2.45 -7.89
N SER A 32 10.71 -1.58 -7.12
CA SER A 32 11.10 -0.22 -7.55
C SER A 32 12.33 -0.13 -8.46
N LYS A 33 12.85 -1.27 -8.95
CA LYS A 33 14.00 -1.26 -9.87
C LYS A 33 13.66 -0.77 -11.27
N ARG A 34 12.41 -0.92 -11.72
CA ARG A 34 11.91 -0.48 -13.03
C ARG A 34 10.58 0.22 -12.86
N THR A 35 10.41 1.35 -13.51
CA THR A 35 9.18 2.15 -13.44
C THR A 35 7.98 1.39 -14.01
N GLU A 36 8.15 0.57 -15.04
CA GLU A 36 7.08 -0.25 -15.62
C GLU A 36 6.50 -1.25 -14.60
N THR A 37 7.38 -1.96 -13.88
CA THR A 37 6.95 -2.91 -12.84
C THR A 37 6.35 -2.20 -11.64
N ALA A 38 6.85 -1.01 -11.29
CA ALA A 38 6.31 -0.19 -10.21
C ALA A 38 4.88 0.30 -10.52
N VAL A 39 4.60 0.72 -11.75
CA VAL A 39 3.24 1.11 -12.18
C VAL A 39 2.29 -0.08 -12.16
N GLY A 40 2.69 -1.22 -12.72
CA GLY A 40 1.88 -2.45 -12.70
C GLY A 40 1.55 -2.89 -11.27
N MET A 41 2.54 -2.86 -10.37
CA MET A 41 2.36 -3.18 -8.95
C MET A 41 1.45 -2.18 -8.25
N SER A 42 1.55 -0.89 -8.56
CA SER A 42 0.70 0.17 -8.00
C SER A 42 -0.77 -0.05 -8.33
N LEU A 43 -1.08 -0.43 -9.58
CA LEU A 43 -2.44 -0.75 -10.01
C LEU A 43 -2.99 -2.01 -9.32
N ALA A 44 -2.17 -3.05 -9.20
CA ALA A 44 -2.55 -4.28 -8.51
C ALA A 44 -2.82 -4.01 -7.01
N VAL A 45 -1.96 -3.24 -6.35
CA VAL A 45 -2.14 -2.85 -4.95
C VAL A 45 -3.37 -1.95 -4.77
N LEU A 46 -3.64 -1.03 -5.70
CA LEU A 46 -4.84 -0.19 -5.68
C LEU A 46 -6.10 -1.04 -5.65
N PHE A 47 -6.19 -2.02 -6.53
CA PHE A 47 -7.32 -2.93 -6.58
C PHE A 47 -7.44 -3.75 -5.29
N VAL A 48 -6.37 -4.40 -4.87
CA VAL A 48 -6.34 -5.25 -3.67
C VAL A 48 -6.67 -4.47 -2.41
N MET A 49 -6.08 -3.29 -2.19
CA MET A 49 -6.32 -2.48 -1.01
C MET A 49 -7.78 -2.00 -0.93
N THR A 50 -8.37 -1.62 -2.07
CA THR A 50 -9.77 -1.19 -2.12
C THR A 50 -10.71 -2.34 -1.78
N VAL A 51 -10.53 -3.50 -2.42
CA VAL A 51 -11.36 -4.69 -2.17
C VAL A 51 -11.17 -5.20 -0.74
N ALA A 52 -9.92 -5.30 -0.27
CA ALA A 52 -9.62 -5.72 1.09
C ALA A 52 -10.23 -4.77 2.15
N GLY A 53 -10.16 -3.45 1.91
CA GLY A 53 -10.78 -2.46 2.80
C GLY A 53 -12.29 -2.66 2.94
N VAL A 54 -12.99 -2.88 1.81
CA VAL A 54 -14.43 -3.14 1.79
C VAL A 54 -14.78 -4.45 2.50
N VAL A 55 -14.09 -5.54 2.15
CA VAL A 55 -14.39 -6.87 2.71
C VAL A 55 -14.08 -6.94 4.20
N THR A 56 -12.98 -6.34 4.64
CA THR A 56 -12.63 -6.30 6.07
C THR A 56 -13.59 -5.42 6.87
N TRP A 57 -14.14 -4.35 6.28
CA TRP A 57 -15.20 -3.56 6.91
C TRP A 57 -16.47 -4.38 7.12
N PHE A 58 -16.92 -5.13 6.11
CA PHE A 58 -18.06 -6.03 6.24
C PHE A 58 -17.80 -7.13 7.28
N LEU A 59 -16.61 -7.74 7.26
CA LEU A 59 -16.22 -8.75 8.22
C LEU A 59 -16.27 -8.21 9.66
N GLN A 60 -15.73 -7.01 9.88
CA GLN A 60 -15.76 -6.37 11.19
C GLN A 60 -17.18 -6.14 11.66
N THR A 61 -18.01 -5.49 10.82
CA THR A 61 -19.34 -5.01 11.19
C THR A 61 -20.36 -6.15 11.34
N LEU A 62 -20.30 -7.18 10.47
CA LEU A 62 -21.31 -8.25 10.42
C LEU A 62 -20.92 -9.48 11.21
N VAL A 63 -19.63 -9.72 11.43
CA VAL A 63 -19.15 -10.97 12.05
C VAL A 63 -18.47 -10.70 13.40
N LEU A 64 -17.43 -9.87 13.43
CA LEU A 64 -16.62 -9.71 14.64
C LEU A 64 -17.36 -8.97 15.74
N VAL A 65 -18.03 -7.88 15.44
CA VAL A 65 -18.75 -7.06 16.43
C VAL A 65 -19.94 -7.83 17.06
N PRO A 66 -20.84 -8.47 16.29
CA PRO A 66 -21.97 -9.20 16.88
C PRO A 66 -21.57 -10.43 17.68
N LEU A 67 -20.43 -11.05 17.33
CA LEU A 67 -19.93 -12.24 18.02
C LEU A 67 -19.00 -11.91 19.21
N GLY A 68 -18.64 -10.64 19.41
CA GLY A 68 -17.73 -10.23 20.49
C GLY A 68 -16.29 -10.75 20.32
N LEU A 69 -15.88 -11.07 19.08
CA LEU A 69 -14.58 -11.67 18.74
C LEU A 69 -13.55 -10.61 18.30
N GLU A 70 -13.62 -9.41 18.84
CA GLU A 70 -12.72 -8.31 18.46
C GLU A 70 -11.24 -8.63 18.71
N TYR A 71 -10.92 -9.48 19.69
CA TYR A 71 -9.55 -9.90 19.97
C TYR A 71 -8.94 -10.77 18.86
N LEU A 72 -9.75 -11.42 18.02
CA LEU A 72 -9.32 -12.20 16.86
C LEU A 72 -9.26 -11.40 15.55
N GLN A 73 -9.54 -10.09 15.60
CA GLN A 73 -9.64 -9.20 14.46
C GLN A 73 -8.43 -9.33 13.52
N THR A 74 -7.22 -9.25 14.03
CA THR A 74 -6.00 -9.28 13.21
C THR A 74 -5.83 -10.61 12.47
N ILE A 75 -6.09 -11.73 13.15
CA ILE A 75 -5.99 -13.07 12.56
C ILE A 75 -7.05 -13.26 11.47
N ALA A 76 -8.29 -12.83 11.75
CA ALA A 76 -9.38 -12.88 10.78
C ALA A 76 -9.08 -12.04 9.54
N PHE A 77 -8.53 -10.84 9.71
CA PHE A 77 -8.15 -9.97 8.60
C PHE A 77 -7.03 -10.58 7.75
N ILE A 78 -5.98 -11.13 8.37
CA ILE A 78 -4.88 -11.78 7.64
C ILE A 78 -5.42 -12.93 6.79
N LEU A 79 -6.27 -13.79 7.37
CA LEU A 79 -6.84 -14.94 6.67
C LEU A 79 -7.71 -14.52 5.47
N VAL A 80 -8.58 -13.53 5.67
CA VAL A 80 -9.46 -13.03 4.60
C VAL A 80 -8.67 -12.31 3.51
N ILE A 81 -7.69 -11.48 3.87
CA ILE A 81 -6.83 -10.79 2.91
C ILE A 81 -6.02 -11.81 2.09
N ALA A 82 -5.46 -12.84 2.74
CA ALA A 82 -4.73 -13.89 2.05
C ALA A 82 -5.61 -14.64 1.05
N ALA A 83 -6.83 -15.02 1.45
CA ALA A 83 -7.78 -15.69 0.57
C ALA A 83 -8.20 -14.81 -0.63
N LEU A 84 -8.46 -13.51 -0.38
CA LEU A 84 -8.79 -12.54 -1.43
C LEU A 84 -7.65 -12.37 -2.44
N VAL A 85 -6.42 -12.20 -1.97
CA VAL A 85 -5.26 -12.00 -2.85
C VAL A 85 -4.98 -13.26 -3.66
N GLN A 86 -5.15 -14.44 -3.07
CA GLN A 86 -5.02 -15.70 -3.79
C GLN A 86 -6.05 -15.83 -4.92
N LEU A 87 -7.29 -15.40 -4.67
CA LEU A 87 -8.32 -15.34 -5.69
C LEU A 87 -7.95 -14.35 -6.80
N VAL A 88 -7.48 -13.16 -6.45
CA VAL A 88 -7.02 -12.15 -7.42
C VAL A 88 -5.85 -12.69 -8.25
N GLU A 89 -4.92 -13.39 -7.65
CA GLU A 89 -3.78 -14.03 -8.35
C GLU A 89 -4.27 -15.02 -9.41
N MET A 90 -5.21 -15.90 -9.06
CA MET A 90 -5.81 -16.83 -10.03
C MET A 90 -6.52 -16.11 -11.17
N VAL A 91 -7.25 -15.05 -10.88
CA VAL A 91 -7.93 -14.23 -11.89
C VAL A 91 -6.94 -13.54 -12.82
N VAL A 92 -5.89 -12.93 -12.28
CA VAL A 92 -4.84 -12.25 -13.07
C VAL A 92 -4.10 -13.25 -13.97
N GLN A 93 -3.81 -14.45 -13.45
CA GLN A 93 -3.17 -15.53 -14.23
C GLN A 93 -4.03 -15.95 -15.43
N TYR A 94 -5.35 -15.99 -15.28
CA TYR A 94 -6.27 -16.37 -16.34
C TYR A 94 -6.53 -15.25 -17.35
N VAL A 95 -6.70 -14.02 -16.88
CA VAL A 95 -7.09 -12.85 -17.72
C VAL A 95 -5.89 -12.25 -18.46
N SER A 96 -4.74 -12.18 -17.81
CA SER A 96 -3.55 -11.54 -18.38
C SER A 96 -2.26 -12.28 -18.03
N PRO A 97 -1.93 -13.36 -18.79
CA PRO A 97 -0.69 -14.13 -18.58
C PRO A 97 0.58 -13.28 -18.72
N ALA A 98 0.56 -12.25 -19.57
CA ALA A 98 1.69 -11.34 -19.74
C ALA A 98 1.95 -10.50 -18.48
N LEU A 99 0.90 -9.99 -17.84
CA LEU A 99 0.99 -9.27 -16.57
C LEU A 99 1.43 -10.20 -15.44
N TYR A 100 0.91 -11.44 -15.44
CA TYR A 100 1.33 -12.45 -14.48
C TYR A 100 2.82 -12.78 -14.58
N GLN A 101 3.35 -12.92 -15.81
CA GLN A 101 4.79 -13.16 -16.02
C GLN A 101 5.65 -11.96 -15.61
N ALA A 102 5.18 -10.73 -15.87
CA ALA A 102 5.88 -9.52 -15.47
C ALA A 102 5.90 -9.30 -13.96
N LEU A 103 4.80 -9.63 -13.27
CA LEU A 103 4.65 -9.51 -11.82
C LEU A 103 5.06 -10.79 -11.05
N GLY A 104 5.12 -11.93 -11.69
CA GLY A 104 5.29 -13.30 -11.22
C GLY A 104 5.87 -13.50 -9.81
N ILE A 105 7.13 -13.16 -9.61
CA ILE A 105 7.83 -13.30 -8.31
C ILE A 105 7.30 -12.29 -7.27
N PHE A 106 6.64 -11.20 -7.70
CA PHE A 106 6.19 -10.12 -6.82
C PHE A 106 4.74 -10.28 -6.32
N LEU A 107 3.97 -11.21 -6.88
CA LEU A 107 2.60 -11.51 -6.44
C LEU A 107 2.52 -11.92 -4.96
N PRO A 108 3.40 -12.80 -4.43
CA PRO A 108 3.45 -13.08 -3.00
C PRO A 108 3.70 -11.85 -2.13
N LEU A 109 4.38 -10.82 -2.65
CA LEU A 109 4.58 -9.55 -1.93
C LEU A 109 3.30 -8.72 -1.79
N ILE A 110 2.28 -8.96 -2.62
CA ILE A 110 0.95 -8.35 -2.45
C ILE A 110 0.20 -9.06 -1.32
N THR A 111 0.27 -10.38 -1.27
CA THR A 111 -0.41 -11.21 -0.24
C THR A 111 0.11 -10.88 1.17
N THR A 112 1.42 -10.74 1.31
CA THR A 112 2.08 -10.44 2.58
C THR A 112 2.30 -8.94 2.81
N ASN A 113 1.61 -8.08 2.06
CA ASN A 113 1.80 -6.64 2.14
C ASN A 113 1.22 -6.07 3.44
N CYS A 114 2.10 -5.62 4.31
CA CYS A 114 1.72 -5.01 5.58
C CYS A 114 0.91 -3.70 5.42
N ALA A 115 0.95 -3.03 4.26
CA ALA A 115 0.10 -1.87 4.00
C ALA A 115 -1.38 -2.26 3.88
N VAL A 116 -1.69 -3.41 3.28
CA VAL A 116 -3.08 -3.90 3.17
C VAL A 116 -3.67 -4.21 4.54
N LEU A 117 -2.91 -4.94 5.37
CA LEU A 117 -3.32 -5.24 6.74
C LEU A 117 -3.41 -3.95 7.59
N GLY A 118 -2.42 -3.08 7.48
CA GLY A 118 -2.40 -1.80 8.19
C GLY A 118 -3.60 -0.92 7.84
N LEU A 119 -4.02 -0.92 6.56
CA LEU A 119 -5.24 -0.22 6.11
C LEU A 119 -6.49 -0.77 6.82
N ALA A 120 -6.66 -2.08 6.85
CA ALA A 120 -7.81 -2.73 7.47
C ALA A 120 -7.90 -2.40 8.97
N VAL A 121 -6.78 -2.52 9.68
CA VAL A 121 -6.70 -2.21 11.12
C VAL A 121 -6.99 -0.74 11.39
N LEU A 122 -6.43 0.18 10.59
CA LEU A 122 -6.63 1.61 10.76
C LEU A 122 -8.08 2.05 10.51
N ASN A 123 -8.76 1.45 9.54
CA ASN A 123 -10.17 1.72 9.28
C ASN A 123 -11.03 1.41 10.53
N VAL A 124 -10.74 0.29 11.20
CA VAL A 124 -11.45 -0.07 12.43
C VAL A 124 -11.07 0.83 13.59
N GLN A 125 -9.78 1.09 13.80
CA GLN A 125 -9.31 1.96 14.89
C GLN A 125 -9.86 3.39 14.81
N ARG A 126 -10.08 3.89 13.61
CA ARG A 126 -10.66 5.22 13.37
C ARG A 126 -12.19 5.23 13.36
N GLY A 127 -12.84 4.08 13.42
CA GLY A 127 -14.28 3.96 13.38
C GLY A 127 -14.90 4.46 12.06
N HIS A 128 -14.18 4.29 10.94
CA HIS A 128 -14.64 4.76 9.64
C HIS A 128 -15.96 4.08 9.23
N GLY A 129 -16.93 4.89 8.78
CA GLY A 129 -18.11 4.38 8.10
C GLY A 129 -17.76 3.75 6.74
N PHE A 130 -18.73 3.09 6.11
CA PHE A 130 -18.50 2.42 4.83
C PHE A 130 -17.90 3.34 3.75
N LEU A 131 -18.50 4.53 3.56
CA LEU A 131 -18.04 5.48 2.55
C LEU A 131 -16.64 6.02 2.87
N GLU A 132 -16.36 6.30 4.13
CA GLU A 132 -15.04 6.76 4.58
C GLU A 132 -13.97 5.67 4.39
N THR A 133 -14.31 4.41 4.66
CA THR A 133 -13.44 3.25 4.40
C THR A 133 -13.06 3.15 2.94
N VAL A 134 -14.02 3.29 2.01
CA VAL A 134 -13.75 3.24 0.57
C VAL A 134 -12.84 4.39 0.15
N VAL A 135 -13.19 5.62 0.53
CA VAL A 135 -12.41 6.82 0.17
C VAL A 135 -10.99 6.76 0.76
N PHE A 136 -10.86 6.33 2.01
CA PHE A 136 -9.56 6.18 2.65
C PHE A 136 -8.73 5.06 2.02
N SER A 137 -9.35 3.93 1.64
CA SER A 137 -8.67 2.81 0.97
C SER A 137 -8.11 3.21 -0.40
N VAL A 138 -8.93 3.89 -1.21
CA VAL A 138 -8.50 4.40 -2.52
C VAL A 138 -7.40 5.44 -2.37
N GLY A 139 -7.57 6.39 -1.44
CA GLY A 139 -6.57 7.43 -1.16
C GLY A 139 -5.22 6.84 -0.69
N ALA A 140 -5.26 5.90 0.25
CA ALA A 140 -4.07 5.23 0.75
C ALA A 140 -3.34 4.43 -0.34
N ALA A 141 -4.09 3.73 -1.20
CA ALA A 141 -3.54 2.97 -2.30
C ALA A 141 -2.92 3.86 -3.39
N LEU A 142 -3.55 4.99 -3.71
CA LEU A 142 -2.98 5.99 -4.62
C LEU A 142 -1.72 6.63 -4.02
N GLY A 143 -1.72 6.93 -2.72
CA GLY A 143 -0.53 7.42 -2.01
C GLY A 143 0.62 6.42 -2.03
N PHE A 144 0.32 5.12 -1.86
CA PHE A 144 1.29 4.03 -1.99
C PHE A 144 1.88 4.00 -3.42
N GLY A 145 1.01 4.03 -4.44
CA GLY A 145 1.43 4.03 -5.84
C GLY A 145 2.28 5.24 -6.19
N LEU A 146 1.89 6.44 -5.75
CA LEU A 146 2.65 7.67 -5.94
C LEU A 146 4.06 7.55 -5.36
N ALA A 147 4.17 7.10 -4.11
CA ALA A 147 5.47 6.92 -3.47
C ALA A 147 6.34 5.90 -4.21
N LEU A 148 5.74 4.77 -4.65
CA LEU A 148 6.44 3.71 -5.37
C LEU A 148 6.97 4.17 -6.72
N VAL A 149 6.16 4.90 -7.50
CA VAL A 149 6.55 5.42 -8.82
C VAL A 149 7.62 6.51 -8.69
N LEU A 150 7.46 7.45 -7.76
CA LEU A 150 8.48 8.48 -7.51
C LEU A 150 9.82 7.85 -7.12
N PHE A 151 9.78 6.89 -6.22
CA PHE A 151 11.00 6.20 -5.76
C PHE A 151 11.66 5.39 -6.88
N SER A 152 10.87 4.73 -7.73
CA SER A 152 11.36 4.00 -8.89
C SER A 152 12.08 4.92 -9.88
N GLY A 153 11.50 6.08 -10.20
CA GLY A 153 12.14 7.06 -11.08
C GLY A 153 13.44 7.64 -10.52
N ILE A 154 13.52 7.86 -9.20
CA ILE A 154 14.78 8.29 -8.55
C ILE A 154 15.81 7.15 -8.62
N ARG A 155 15.39 5.91 -8.39
CA ARG A 155 16.28 4.76 -8.38
C ARG A 155 16.87 4.45 -9.76
N GLU A 156 16.08 4.56 -10.83
CA GLU A 156 16.58 4.45 -12.21
C GLU A 156 17.66 5.50 -12.52
N ARG A 157 17.51 6.72 -12.03
CA ARG A 157 18.52 7.76 -12.18
C ARG A 157 19.78 7.49 -11.35
N LEU A 158 19.62 6.94 -10.14
CA LEU A 158 20.75 6.59 -9.27
C LEU A 158 21.57 5.42 -9.83
N ASP A 159 20.95 4.49 -10.55
CA ASP A 159 21.65 3.38 -11.20
C ASP A 159 22.56 3.86 -12.35
N LEU A 160 22.26 5.03 -12.94
CA LEU A 160 23.09 5.70 -13.97
C LEU A 160 24.16 6.61 -13.35
N ALA A 161 24.07 6.93 -12.06
CA ALA A 161 25.00 7.81 -11.37
C ALA A 161 26.23 7.04 -10.82
N ASP A 162 27.32 7.74 -10.67
CA ASP A 162 28.57 7.17 -10.16
C ASP A 162 28.56 7.09 -8.64
N VAL A 163 27.81 6.10 -8.12
CA VAL A 163 27.68 5.87 -6.67
C VAL A 163 28.91 5.11 -6.15
N PRO A 164 29.53 5.54 -5.04
CA PRO A 164 30.65 4.83 -4.41
C PRO A 164 30.30 3.38 -4.09
N ARG A 165 31.23 2.45 -4.32
CA ARG A 165 31.03 1.00 -4.16
C ARG A 165 30.33 0.56 -2.86
N PRO A 166 30.65 1.14 -1.66
CA PRO A 166 29.99 0.73 -0.42
C PRO A 166 28.49 1.08 -0.34
N PHE A 167 28.05 2.09 -1.10
CA PHE A 167 26.66 2.55 -1.10
C PHE A 167 25.80 1.99 -2.25
N ARG A 168 26.40 1.26 -3.18
CA ARG A 168 25.66 0.71 -4.33
C ARG A 168 24.56 -0.27 -3.89
N GLY A 169 23.41 -0.21 -4.55
CA GLY A 169 22.29 -1.14 -4.39
C GLY A 169 21.34 -0.73 -3.28
N THR A 170 21.13 -1.62 -2.30
CA THR A 170 20.10 -1.44 -1.25
C THR A 170 20.43 -0.29 -0.29
N ALA A 171 21.72 -0.02 -0.04
CA ALA A 171 22.12 1.03 0.88
C ALA A 171 21.70 2.42 0.39
N VAL A 172 21.98 2.78 -0.87
CA VAL A 172 21.55 4.06 -1.45
C VAL A 172 20.04 4.13 -1.57
N ALA A 173 19.37 3.01 -1.85
CA ALA A 173 17.92 2.96 -1.91
C ALA A 173 17.29 3.31 -0.55
N LEU A 174 17.81 2.77 0.55
CA LEU A 174 17.33 3.08 1.91
C LEU A 174 17.57 4.55 2.30
N VAL A 175 18.74 5.09 1.98
CA VAL A 175 19.05 6.51 2.22
C VAL A 175 18.09 7.40 1.43
N THR A 176 17.84 7.09 0.16
CA THR A 176 16.91 7.84 -0.70
C THR A 176 15.47 7.73 -0.20
N ALA A 177 15.05 6.56 0.27
CA ALA A 177 13.73 6.39 0.89
C ALA A 177 13.58 7.23 2.16
N GLY A 178 14.62 7.30 2.98
CA GLY A 178 14.66 8.15 4.17
C GLY A 178 14.57 9.65 3.83
N LEU A 179 15.31 10.11 2.83
CA LEU A 179 15.25 11.50 2.35
C LEU A 179 13.87 11.83 1.78
N LEU A 180 13.27 10.91 1.01
CA LEU A 180 11.93 11.09 0.47
C LEU A 180 10.89 11.16 1.61
N SER A 181 11.03 10.33 2.64
CA SER A 181 10.18 10.36 3.83
C SER A 181 10.28 11.70 4.57
N LEU A 182 11.49 12.24 4.75
CA LEU A 182 11.70 13.57 5.35
C LEU A 182 11.05 14.67 4.51
N ALA A 183 11.16 14.61 3.18
CA ALA A 183 10.50 15.57 2.29
C ALA A 183 8.97 15.52 2.42
N PHE A 184 8.38 14.32 2.54
CA PHE A 184 6.93 14.16 2.74
C PHE A 184 6.46 14.59 4.13
N LEU A 185 7.31 14.53 5.16
CA LEU A 185 7.01 15.09 6.48
C LEU A 185 6.75 16.60 6.43
N GLY A 186 7.29 17.31 5.45
CA GLY A 186 6.98 18.73 5.23
C GLY A 186 5.49 19.00 4.94
N PHE A 187 4.76 18.02 4.42
CA PHE A 187 3.32 18.11 4.19
C PHE A 187 2.48 17.85 5.47
N ALA A 188 3.07 17.34 6.53
CA ALA A 188 2.34 16.98 7.76
C ALA A 188 1.68 18.18 8.45
N GLY A 189 2.15 19.41 8.19
CA GLY A 189 1.57 20.65 8.71
C GLY A 189 0.36 21.19 7.94
N LEU A 190 0.07 20.63 6.76
CA LEU A 190 -1.00 21.14 5.88
C LEU A 190 -2.40 20.70 6.33
N VAL A 191 -2.52 19.57 7.02
CA VAL A 191 -3.80 19.04 7.50
C VAL A 191 -3.70 18.87 9.02
N LYS A 192 -4.32 19.81 9.76
CA LYS A 192 -4.56 19.61 11.21
C LYS A 192 -5.56 18.48 11.38
N GLN A 193 -5.10 17.38 11.98
CA GLN A 193 -5.95 16.27 12.45
C GLN A 193 -6.64 16.69 13.75
#